data_864cef57e1d842eb1e3bf799b304413b
#
_entry.id   864cef57e1d842eb1e3bf799b304413b
#
_cell.length_a   1.000
_cell.length_b   1.000
_cell.length_c   1.000
_cell.angle_alpha   90.00
_cell.angle_beta   90.00
_cell.angle_gamma   90.00
#
_symmetry.space_group_name_H-M   'P 1'
#
loop_
_entity.id
_entity.type
_entity.pdbx_description
1 polymer ?
#
loop_
_entity_poly.entity_id
_entity_poly.type
_entity_poly.pdbx_seq_one_letter_code
_entity_poly.pdbx_strand_id
1 'polypeptide(L)'
;MLNELAKEIHENAKAHGWWDDNRTFPEIVALCHSEPSEALEEYRNGRPMVYCVNPDCEILRSRGTSEDACCNVCGFQAGKAKPEGIATEMADCIIRILDWAGAEGIDMDAIILAKMDYNKTRPYKHGGKVC
;
A
#
# COMPACT_ATOMS: atom_id res chain seq x y z
N MET A 1 -9.93 9.88 10.79
CA MET A 1 -8.95 10.02 9.69
C MET A 1 -8.77 8.70 8.94
N LEU A 2 -8.27 7.63 9.57
CA LEU A 2 -8.16 6.31 8.92
C LEU A 2 -9.53 5.68 8.64
N ASN A 3 -10.51 5.87 9.50
CA ASN A 3 -11.86 5.34 9.29
C ASN A 3 -12.56 5.95 8.08
N GLU A 4 -12.35 7.24 7.83
CA GLU A 4 -12.86 7.92 6.62
C GLU A 4 -12.18 7.36 5.37
N LEU A 5 -10.85 7.21 5.41
CA LEU A 5 -10.09 6.63 4.32
C LEU A 5 -10.48 5.17 4.07
N ALA A 6 -10.68 4.36 5.12
CA ALA A 6 -11.13 2.98 5.01
C ALA A 6 -12.50 2.88 4.31
N LYS A 7 -13.42 3.79 4.64
CA LYS A 7 -14.72 3.86 3.99
C LYS A 7 -14.59 4.20 2.49
N GLU A 8 -13.79 5.21 2.15
CA GLU A 8 -13.57 5.62 0.76
C GLU A 8 -12.92 4.51 -0.06
N ILE A 9 -11.88 3.84 0.48
CA ILE A 9 -11.21 2.71 -0.15
C ILE A 9 -12.20 1.56 -0.39
N HIS A 10 -13.00 1.21 0.62
CA HIS A 10 -13.97 0.12 0.51
C HIS A 10 -15.06 0.43 -0.53
N GLU A 11 -15.61 1.63 -0.56
CA GLU A 11 -16.58 2.03 -1.59
C GLU A 11 -15.97 1.96 -3.00
N ASN A 12 -14.72 2.38 -3.17
CA ASN A 12 -14.00 2.25 -4.43
C ASN A 12 -13.79 0.77 -4.82
N ALA A 13 -13.40 -0.08 -3.88
CA ALA A 13 -13.21 -1.51 -4.12
C ALA A 13 -14.50 -2.20 -4.55
N LYS A 14 -15.63 -1.87 -3.91
CA LYS A 14 -16.97 -2.35 -4.32
C LYS A 14 -17.34 -1.89 -5.72
N ALA A 15 -17.12 -0.62 -6.03
CA ALA A 15 -17.43 -0.06 -7.35
C ALA A 15 -16.65 -0.75 -8.49
N HIS A 16 -15.52 -1.38 -8.18
CA HIS A 16 -14.70 -2.14 -9.13
C HIS A 16 -14.91 -3.67 -9.04
N GLY A 17 -15.95 -4.13 -8.32
CA GLY A 17 -16.32 -5.55 -8.26
C GLY A 17 -15.46 -6.43 -7.37
N TRP A 18 -14.55 -5.85 -6.58
CA TRP A 18 -13.66 -6.62 -5.70
C TRP A 18 -14.39 -7.36 -4.57
N TRP A 19 -15.65 -7.00 -4.32
CA TRP A 19 -16.52 -7.58 -3.29
C TRP A 19 -17.75 -8.28 -3.86
N ASP A 20 -17.78 -8.56 -5.15
CA ASP A 20 -18.89 -9.30 -5.80
C ASP A 20 -18.95 -10.76 -5.32
N ASP A 21 -17.79 -11.33 -4.98
CA ASP A 21 -17.67 -12.63 -4.34
C ASP A 21 -17.33 -12.49 -2.85
N ASN A 22 -17.75 -13.46 -2.03
CA ASN A 22 -17.42 -13.51 -0.61
C ASN A 22 -15.92 -13.75 -0.41
N ARG A 23 -15.17 -12.73 0.02
CA ARG A 23 -13.78 -12.86 0.43
C ARG A 23 -13.68 -13.36 1.85
N THR A 24 -12.90 -14.40 2.05
CA THR A 24 -12.59 -14.91 3.38
C THR A 24 -11.44 -14.12 4.01
N PHE A 25 -11.41 -14.05 5.34
CA PHE A 25 -10.31 -13.37 6.04
C PHE A 25 -8.91 -13.95 5.71
N PRO A 26 -8.71 -15.29 5.58
CA PRO A 26 -7.43 -15.82 5.11
C PRO A 26 -6.99 -15.32 3.72
N GLU A 27 -7.92 -15.15 2.79
CA GLU A 27 -7.61 -14.58 1.47
C GLU A 27 -7.16 -13.12 1.57
N ILE A 28 -7.84 -12.34 2.41
CA ILE A 28 -7.45 -10.94 2.67
C ILE A 28 -6.03 -10.88 3.25
N VAL A 29 -5.72 -11.73 4.24
CA VAL A 29 -4.38 -11.80 4.84
C VAL A 29 -3.34 -12.22 3.80
N ALA A 30 -3.62 -13.20 2.95
CA ALA A 30 -2.72 -13.62 1.88
C ALA A 30 -2.42 -12.46 0.89
N LEU A 31 -3.44 -11.70 0.52
CA LEU A 31 -3.28 -10.52 -0.34
C LEU A 31 -2.48 -9.40 0.35
N CYS A 32 -2.66 -9.19 1.65
CA CYS A 32 -1.80 -8.25 2.39
C CYS A 32 -0.33 -8.70 2.43
N HIS A 33 -0.05 -10.01 2.42
CA HIS A 33 1.32 -10.54 2.38
C HIS A 33 1.97 -10.42 1.01
N SER A 34 1.20 -10.46 -0.09
CA SER A 34 1.75 -10.30 -1.44
C SER A 34 2.40 -8.94 -1.64
N GLU A 35 1.78 -7.87 -1.17
CA GLU A 35 2.29 -6.50 -1.36
C GLU A 35 3.68 -6.26 -0.76
N PRO A 36 3.99 -6.62 0.50
CA PRO A 36 5.36 -6.53 1.01
C PRO A 36 6.36 -7.42 0.25
N SER A 37 5.90 -8.53 -0.35
CA SER A 37 6.76 -9.37 -1.20
C SER A 37 7.09 -8.68 -2.51
N GLU A 38 6.12 -8.00 -3.12
CA GLU A 38 6.29 -7.17 -4.32
C GLU A 38 7.21 -5.97 -4.02
N ALA A 39 7.03 -5.31 -2.87
CA ALA A 39 7.95 -4.26 -2.41
C ALA A 39 9.40 -4.76 -2.27
N LEU A 40 9.60 -5.98 -1.76
CA LEU A 40 10.91 -6.60 -1.65
C LEU A 40 11.52 -6.90 -3.03
N GLU A 41 10.71 -7.33 -4.00
CA GLU A 41 11.15 -7.56 -5.36
C GLU A 41 11.56 -6.25 -6.05
N GLU A 42 10.78 -5.19 -5.91
CA GLU A 42 11.13 -3.85 -6.36
C GLU A 42 12.48 -3.40 -5.78
N TYR A 43 12.70 -3.61 -4.47
CA TYR A 43 13.97 -3.32 -3.81
C TYR A 43 15.14 -4.11 -4.39
N ARG A 44 14.97 -5.43 -4.61
CA ARG A 44 16.01 -6.30 -5.19
C ARG A 44 16.38 -5.90 -6.61
N ASN A 45 15.42 -5.38 -7.36
CA ASN A 45 15.62 -4.88 -8.72
C ASN A 45 16.19 -3.45 -8.77
N GLY A 46 16.52 -2.85 -7.63
CA GLY A 46 17.08 -1.50 -7.54
C GLY A 46 16.12 -0.39 -7.99
N ARG A 47 14.83 -0.63 -7.92
CA ARG A 47 13.80 0.33 -8.33
C ARG A 47 13.69 1.50 -7.34
N PRO A 48 13.29 2.69 -7.79
CA PRO A 48 13.00 3.83 -6.91
C PRO A 48 11.84 3.55 -5.96
N MET A 49 11.73 4.36 -4.89
CA MET A 49 10.60 4.30 -3.97
C MET A 49 9.26 4.49 -4.65
N VAL A 50 9.17 5.46 -5.57
CA VAL A 50 7.98 5.71 -6.41
C VAL A 50 8.43 6.10 -7.81
N TYR A 51 7.80 5.54 -8.82
CA TYR A 51 8.06 5.86 -10.22
C TYR A 51 6.82 5.60 -11.08
N CYS A 52 6.86 5.93 -12.36
CA CYS A 52 5.86 5.51 -13.34
C CYS A 52 6.51 4.80 -14.52
N VAL A 53 5.75 3.91 -15.14
CA VAL A 53 6.15 3.18 -16.37
C VAL A 53 5.38 3.67 -17.61
N ASN A 54 4.75 4.83 -17.54
CA ASN A 54 3.95 5.34 -18.64
C ASN A 54 4.83 5.69 -19.85
N PRO A 55 4.69 5.02 -21.01
CA PRO A 55 5.46 5.31 -22.21
C PRO A 55 5.20 6.71 -22.78
N ASP A 56 4.07 7.32 -22.43
CA ASP A 56 3.72 8.69 -22.83
C ASP A 56 4.25 9.78 -21.88
N CYS A 57 5.02 9.38 -20.86
CA CYS A 57 5.64 10.30 -19.93
C CYS A 57 6.66 11.20 -20.64
N GLU A 58 6.40 12.52 -20.69
CA GLU A 58 7.28 13.50 -21.35
C GLU A 58 8.70 13.49 -20.76
N ILE A 59 8.84 13.24 -19.45
CA ILE A 59 10.14 13.15 -18.77
C ILE A 59 10.92 11.95 -19.26
N LEU A 60 10.28 10.81 -19.47
CA LEU A 60 10.91 9.61 -20.01
C LEU A 60 11.32 9.83 -21.48
N ARG A 61 10.46 10.43 -22.29
CA ARG A 61 10.73 10.76 -23.69
C ARG A 61 11.94 11.69 -23.84
N SER A 62 12.06 12.71 -22.99
CA SER A 62 13.15 13.70 -23.07
C SER A 62 14.52 13.11 -22.71
N ARG A 63 14.58 11.98 -22.02
CA ARG A 63 15.82 11.34 -21.55
C ARG A 63 16.38 10.26 -22.48
N GLY A 64 15.68 9.93 -23.58
CA GLY A 64 16.12 8.90 -24.53
C GLY A 64 16.16 7.52 -23.88
N THR A 65 14.99 6.98 -23.60
CA THR A 65 14.82 5.87 -22.64
C THR A 65 15.23 4.50 -23.14
N SER A 66 15.92 3.72 -22.29
CA SER A 66 15.89 2.25 -22.30
C SER A 66 14.53 1.73 -21.79
N GLU A 67 14.16 0.51 -22.12
CA GLU A 67 12.91 -0.14 -21.67
C GLU A 67 12.74 -0.16 -20.14
N ASP A 68 13.84 -0.02 -19.39
CA ASP A 68 13.88 0.00 -17.93
C ASP A 68 13.78 1.41 -17.31
N ALA A 69 13.60 2.46 -18.11
CA ALA A 69 13.56 3.82 -17.59
C ALA A 69 12.27 4.10 -16.83
N CYS A 70 12.38 4.71 -15.67
CA CYS A 70 11.26 5.07 -14.82
C CYS A 70 11.30 6.55 -14.41
N CYS A 71 10.13 7.15 -14.23
CA CYS A 71 9.97 8.54 -13.81
C CYS A 71 9.48 8.61 -12.36
N ASN A 72 10.25 9.20 -11.47
CA ASN A 72 9.88 9.40 -10.08
C ASN A 72 9.04 10.66 -9.84
N VAL A 73 8.72 11.43 -10.87
CA VAL A 73 7.91 12.66 -10.77
C VAL A 73 6.44 12.35 -11.00
N CYS A 74 6.10 11.65 -12.09
CA CYS A 74 4.71 11.32 -12.44
C CYS A 74 4.04 10.39 -11.41
N GLY A 75 4.80 9.53 -10.73
CA GLY A 75 4.28 8.61 -9.72
C GLY A 75 3.56 9.29 -8.55
N PHE A 76 3.86 10.58 -8.30
CA PHE A 76 3.17 11.37 -7.28
C PHE A 76 2.02 12.23 -7.80
N GLN A 77 1.75 12.22 -9.11
CA GLN A 77 0.69 13.03 -9.70
C GLN A 77 -0.57 12.20 -9.88
N ALA A 78 -1.51 12.34 -8.95
CA ALA A 78 -2.79 11.63 -9.00
C ALA A 78 -3.45 11.74 -10.39
N GLY A 79 -3.88 10.60 -10.94
CA GLY A 79 -4.56 10.52 -12.23
C GLY A 79 -3.67 10.70 -13.47
N LYS A 80 -2.36 10.88 -13.33
CA LYS A 80 -1.42 11.04 -14.46
C LYS A 80 -0.84 9.72 -14.95
N ALA A 81 -0.48 8.82 -14.03
CA ALA A 81 0.05 7.50 -14.34
C ALA A 81 -0.18 6.56 -13.15
N LYS A 82 -0.13 5.25 -13.39
CA LYS A 82 -0.10 4.27 -12.31
C LYS A 82 1.22 4.47 -11.54
N PRO A 83 1.17 4.73 -10.23
CA PRO A 83 2.38 4.73 -9.42
C PRO A 83 2.87 3.28 -9.26
N GLU A 84 4.18 3.11 -9.25
CA GLU A 84 4.87 1.85 -9.03
C GLU A 84 6.03 2.06 -8.04
N GLY A 85 6.62 1.01 -7.52
CA GLY A 85 7.82 1.04 -6.69
C GLY A 85 7.60 0.68 -5.23
N ILE A 86 8.69 0.57 -4.49
CA ILE A 86 8.74 0.02 -3.12
C ILE A 86 7.67 0.64 -2.20
N ALA A 87 7.56 1.96 -2.19
CA ALA A 87 6.60 2.66 -1.32
C ALA A 87 5.15 2.48 -1.79
N THR A 88 4.94 2.28 -3.09
CA THR A 88 3.61 2.02 -3.67
C THR A 88 3.08 0.67 -3.22
N GLU A 89 3.90 -0.39 -3.30
CA GLU A 89 3.50 -1.72 -2.84
C GLU A 89 3.23 -1.76 -1.31
N MET A 90 4.00 -1.00 -0.53
CA MET A 90 3.72 -0.84 0.89
C MET A 90 2.41 -0.06 1.14
N ALA A 91 2.07 0.91 0.29
CA ALA A 91 0.79 1.61 0.35
C ALA A 91 -0.37 0.68 -0.04
N ASP A 92 -0.19 -0.19 -1.03
CA ASP A 92 -1.21 -1.18 -1.42
C ASP A 92 -1.51 -2.17 -0.29
N CYS A 93 -0.50 -2.59 0.49
CA CYS A 93 -0.74 -3.35 1.71
C CYS A 93 -1.64 -2.61 2.71
N ILE A 94 -1.40 -1.31 2.93
CA ILE A 94 -2.24 -0.48 3.80
C ILE A 94 -3.66 -0.35 3.23
N ILE A 95 -3.79 -0.15 1.92
CA ILE A 95 -5.09 -0.07 1.23
C ILE A 95 -5.88 -1.37 1.42
N ARG A 96 -5.27 -2.54 1.27
CA ARG A 96 -5.95 -3.84 1.51
C ARG A 96 -6.41 -3.99 2.96
N ILE A 97 -5.61 -3.58 3.93
CA ILE A 97 -5.98 -3.61 5.35
C ILE A 97 -7.17 -2.68 5.62
N LEU A 98 -7.14 -1.47 5.07
CA LEU A 98 -8.20 -0.48 5.26
C LEU A 98 -9.48 -0.85 4.51
N ASP A 99 -9.38 -1.51 3.34
CA ASP A 99 -10.54 -2.07 2.63
C ASP A 99 -11.28 -3.09 3.51
N TRP A 100 -10.54 -4.05 4.07
CA TRP A 100 -11.12 -5.00 5.02
C TRP A 100 -11.73 -4.31 6.25
N ALA A 101 -11.04 -3.35 6.83
CA ALA A 101 -11.57 -2.61 7.98
C ALA A 101 -12.85 -1.84 7.65
N GLY A 102 -12.94 -1.28 6.45
CA GLY A 102 -14.14 -0.63 5.94
C GLY A 102 -15.31 -1.61 5.74
N ALA A 103 -15.02 -2.82 5.22
CA ALA A 103 -16.00 -3.88 5.04
C ALA A 103 -16.60 -4.36 6.38
N GLU A 104 -15.74 -4.53 7.40
CA GLU A 104 -16.14 -5.00 8.72
C GLU A 104 -16.63 -3.89 9.66
N GLY A 105 -16.57 -2.63 9.25
CA GLY A 105 -16.96 -1.49 10.08
C GLY A 105 -16.06 -1.29 11.31
N ILE A 106 -14.78 -1.60 11.19
CA ILE A 106 -13.81 -1.56 12.29
C ILE A 106 -13.31 -0.13 12.52
N ASP A 107 -13.32 0.32 13.79
CA ASP A 107 -12.73 1.59 14.20
C ASP A 107 -11.20 1.49 14.32
N MET A 108 -10.51 1.63 13.17
CA MET A 108 -9.05 1.55 13.09
C MET A 108 -8.36 2.72 13.80
N ASP A 109 -8.96 3.91 13.83
CA ASP A 109 -8.42 5.05 14.57
C ASP A 109 -8.32 4.73 16.06
N ALA A 110 -9.39 4.21 16.67
CA ALA A 110 -9.40 3.83 18.08
C ALA A 110 -8.45 2.68 18.41
N ILE A 111 -8.44 1.62 17.58
CA ILE A 111 -7.59 0.43 17.80
C ILE A 111 -6.10 0.79 17.71
N ILE A 112 -5.71 1.58 16.72
CA ILE A 112 -4.32 1.99 16.56
C ILE A 112 -3.87 2.86 17.73
N LEU A 113 -4.68 3.84 18.13
CA LEU A 113 -4.36 4.69 19.29
C LEU A 113 -4.20 3.88 20.57
N ALA A 114 -5.15 2.99 20.87
CA ALA A 114 -5.08 2.13 22.04
C ALA A 114 -3.83 1.23 22.01
N LYS A 115 -3.51 0.67 20.83
CA LYS A 115 -2.31 -0.17 20.65
C LYS A 115 -1.02 0.62 20.80
N MET A 116 -0.98 1.83 20.28
CA MET A 116 0.18 2.73 20.43
C MET A 116 0.39 3.10 21.90
N ASP A 117 -0.66 3.43 22.65
CA ASP A 117 -0.57 3.76 24.06
C ASP A 117 -0.08 2.54 24.88
N TYR A 118 -0.60 1.37 24.62
CA TYR A 118 -0.06 0.16 25.21
C TYR A 118 1.44 -0.04 24.89
N ASN A 119 1.85 0.16 23.64
CA ASN A 119 3.23 -0.01 23.21
C ASN A 119 4.20 0.94 23.94
N LYS A 120 3.76 2.16 24.30
CA LYS A 120 4.56 3.10 25.10
C LYS A 120 4.92 2.55 26.51
N THR A 121 4.10 1.68 27.05
CA THR A 121 4.33 1.06 28.38
C THR A 121 5.27 -0.15 28.33
N ARG A 122 5.63 -0.63 27.14
CA ARG A 122 6.46 -1.84 27.01
C ARG A 122 7.92 -1.52 27.36
N PRO A 123 8.63 -2.47 28.02
CA PRO A 123 10.05 -2.26 28.34
C PRO A 123 10.89 -2.21 27.06
N TYR A 124 12.06 -1.58 27.17
CA TYR A 124 13.03 -1.46 26.07
C TYR A 124 13.27 -2.83 25.38
N LYS A 125 13.17 -2.87 24.06
CA LYS A 125 13.24 -4.10 23.23
C LYS A 125 12.33 -5.22 23.71
N HIS A 126 11.14 -4.90 24.24
CA HIS A 126 10.17 -5.88 24.74
C HIS A 126 10.75 -6.89 25.73
N GLY A 127 11.72 -6.48 26.58
CA GLY A 127 12.41 -7.38 27.52
C GLY A 127 13.50 -8.23 26.85
N GLY A 128 14.07 -7.78 25.74
CA GLY A 128 15.19 -8.45 25.05
C GLY A 128 14.77 -9.55 24.08
N LYS A 129 13.49 -9.60 23.67
CA LYS A 129 13.06 -10.52 22.59
C LYS A 129 13.72 -10.13 21.28
N VAL A 130 14.32 -11.11 20.64
CA VAL A 130 14.71 -11.02 19.22
C VAL A 130 13.43 -11.15 18.41
N CYS A 131 13.25 -10.31 17.36
CA CYS A 131 12.06 -10.33 16.50
C CYS A 131 11.80 -11.68 15.90
#